data_0caed74290da4161b66009eac046a570
#
_entry.id   0caed74290da4161b66009eac046a570
#
_cell.length_a   1.000
_cell.length_b   1.000
_cell.length_c   1.000
_cell.angle_alpha   90.00
_cell.angle_beta   90.00
_cell.angle_gamma   90.00
#
_symmetry.space_group_name_H-M   'P 1'
#
loop_
_entity.id
_entity.type
_entity.pdbx_description
1 polymer ?
#
loop_
_entity_poly.entity_id
_entity_poly.type
_entity_poly.pdbx_seq_one_letter_code
_entity_poly.pdbx_strand_id
1 'polypeptide(L)'
;MLDQKLIRENPTSVEESLSLRGKVFNISPIQELTLQKKEIDIEISTLQSESKKLSKLIAQEISKSKNSDSPEVNNLKKKGNEYRTKISEFEERKRTLDKNIHKEICNLPNLPSKDAPIGKDESHNVQLKTWGDPLVTENLKSHWEIGESLNLFDSVKSTKISKSRFITLIGNGARLESCLLYTSPSPRDLH
;
A
#
# COMPACT_ATOMS: atom_id res chain seq x y z
N MET A 1 -4.45 -3.39 -0.86
CA MET A 1 -4.30 -2.47 0.30
C MET A 1 -5.46 -1.50 0.28
N LEU A 2 -6.11 -1.27 1.41
CA LEU A 2 -7.25 -0.36 1.51
C LEU A 2 -6.82 1.09 1.24
N ASP A 3 -7.73 1.85 0.62
CA ASP A 3 -7.52 3.29 0.43
C ASP A 3 -7.68 4.02 1.77
N GLN A 4 -6.68 4.80 2.15
CA GLN A 4 -6.69 5.62 3.36
C GLN A 4 -7.85 6.63 3.36
N LYS A 5 -8.23 7.13 2.19
CA LYS A 5 -9.36 8.04 2.03
C LYS A 5 -10.67 7.37 2.41
N LEU A 6 -10.87 6.13 1.99
CA LEU A 6 -12.07 5.35 2.32
C LEU A 6 -12.22 5.13 3.82
N ILE A 7 -11.11 4.76 4.50
CA ILE A 7 -11.10 4.58 5.97
C ILE A 7 -11.44 5.88 6.70
N ARG A 8 -10.98 7.01 6.20
CA ARG A 8 -11.22 8.32 6.80
C ARG A 8 -12.66 8.81 6.60
N GLU A 9 -13.20 8.63 5.40
CA GLU A 9 -14.52 9.17 5.03
C GLU A 9 -15.68 8.28 5.49
N ASN A 10 -15.49 6.96 5.48
CA ASN A 10 -16.53 5.98 5.81
C ASN A 10 -16.03 4.87 6.74
N PRO A 11 -15.57 5.19 7.95
CA PRO A 11 -14.98 4.20 8.85
C PRO A 11 -15.94 3.07 9.22
N THR A 12 -17.18 3.39 9.55
CA THR A 12 -18.21 2.42 9.95
C THR A 12 -18.48 1.42 8.83
N SER A 13 -18.63 1.88 7.59
CA SER A 13 -18.84 1.01 6.43
C SER A 13 -17.65 0.08 6.17
N VAL A 14 -16.42 0.55 6.45
CA VAL A 14 -15.21 -0.27 6.33
C VAL A 14 -15.20 -1.35 7.42
N GLU A 15 -15.53 -1.03 8.67
CA GLU A 15 -15.63 -2.00 9.77
C GLU A 15 -16.70 -3.05 9.51
N GLU A 16 -17.89 -2.63 9.08
CA GLU A 16 -18.97 -3.53 8.70
C GLU A 16 -18.54 -4.49 7.59
N SER A 17 -17.94 -3.95 6.53
CA SER A 17 -17.46 -4.79 5.41
C SER A 17 -16.35 -5.74 5.83
N LEU A 18 -15.44 -5.33 6.70
CA LEU A 18 -14.38 -6.20 7.23
C LEU A 18 -14.96 -7.30 8.14
N SER A 19 -16.04 -7.01 8.88
CA SER A 19 -16.69 -7.99 9.77
C SER A 19 -17.27 -9.18 9.02
N LEU A 20 -17.60 -9.04 7.73
CA LEU A 20 -18.05 -10.11 6.85
C LEU A 20 -17.02 -11.25 6.75
N ARG A 21 -15.76 -11.01 7.07
CA ARG A 21 -14.71 -12.04 7.16
C ARG A 21 -14.76 -12.88 8.42
N GLY A 22 -15.82 -12.73 9.23
CA GLY A 22 -16.01 -13.49 10.47
C GLY A 22 -15.02 -13.13 11.59
N LYS A 23 -14.33 -11.99 11.48
CA LYS A 23 -13.42 -11.45 12.51
C LYS A 23 -13.70 -9.96 12.71
N VAL A 24 -13.47 -9.49 13.94
CA VAL A 24 -13.55 -8.06 14.25
C VAL A 24 -12.20 -7.42 13.93
N PHE A 25 -12.22 -6.39 13.13
CA PHE A 25 -11.05 -5.58 12.81
C PHE A 25 -11.22 -4.18 13.42
N ASN A 26 -10.26 -3.75 14.21
CA ASN A 26 -10.26 -2.43 14.82
C ASN A 26 -9.50 -1.44 13.94
N ILE A 27 -10.17 -0.40 13.46
CA ILE A 27 -9.56 0.68 12.67
C ILE A 27 -9.29 1.94 13.49
N SER A 28 -9.68 1.98 14.76
CA SER A 28 -9.48 3.15 15.64
C SER A 28 -8.02 3.63 15.67
N PRO A 29 -6.98 2.77 15.72
CA PRO A 29 -5.60 3.22 15.70
C PRO A 29 -5.26 4.03 14.43
N ILE A 30 -5.83 3.64 13.27
CA ILE A 30 -5.62 4.36 12.01
C ILE A 30 -6.31 5.72 12.05
N GLN A 31 -7.48 5.80 12.64
CA GLN A 31 -8.22 7.05 12.81
C GLN A 31 -7.46 8.03 13.71
N GLU A 32 -6.95 7.56 14.86
CA GLU A 32 -6.15 8.36 15.79
C GLU A 32 -4.88 8.91 15.12
N LEU A 33 -4.12 8.05 14.45
CA LEU A 33 -2.91 8.47 13.71
C LEU A 33 -3.24 9.48 12.60
N THR A 34 -4.38 9.32 11.94
CA THR A 34 -4.84 10.24 10.90
C THR A 34 -5.24 11.60 11.47
N LEU A 35 -5.85 11.63 12.64
CA LEU A 35 -6.16 12.87 13.36
C LEU A 35 -4.88 13.61 13.77
N GLN A 36 -3.92 12.91 14.38
CA GLN A 36 -2.61 13.48 14.75
C GLN A 36 -1.89 14.06 13.52
N LYS A 37 -1.92 13.35 12.39
CA LYS A 37 -1.35 13.85 11.15
C LYS A 37 -2.03 15.14 10.69
N LYS A 38 -3.37 15.22 10.77
CA LYS A 38 -4.14 16.43 10.41
C LYS A 38 -3.75 17.63 11.29
N GLU A 39 -3.55 17.42 12.58
CA GLU A 39 -3.09 18.46 13.50
C GLU A 39 -1.70 19.00 13.10
N ILE A 40 -0.78 18.09 12.81
CA ILE A 40 0.56 18.47 12.33
C ILE A 40 0.50 19.22 10.99
N ASP A 41 -0.38 18.81 10.06
CA ASP A 41 -0.56 19.51 8.78
C ASP A 41 -1.05 20.96 8.97
N ILE A 42 -1.93 21.18 9.95
CA ILE A 42 -2.41 22.53 10.32
C ILE A 42 -1.26 23.35 10.90
N GLU A 43 -0.45 22.80 11.81
CA GLU A 43 0.71 23.47 12.40
C GLU A 43 1.74 23.86 11.35
N ILE A 44 2.09 22.93 10.45
CA ILE A 44 3.01 23.21 9.33
C ILE A 44 2.47 24.35 8.46
N SER A 45 1.20 24.30 8.09
CA SER A 45 0.55 25.32 7.25
C SER A 45 0.59 26.71 7.92
N THR A 46 0.31 26.76 9.22
CA THR A 46 0.35 27.98 10.02
C THR A 46 1.75 28.58 10.05
N LEU A 47 2.75 27.75 10.42
CA LEU A 47 4.15 28.18 10.47
C LEU A 47 4.68 28.62 9.10
N GLN A 48 4.30 27.95 8.01
CA GLN A 48 4.64 28.34 6.65
C GLN A 48 4.04 29.69 6.27
N SER A 49 2.78 29.95 6.67
CA SER A 49 2.11 31.24 6.46
C SER A 49 2.84 32.36 7.21
N GLU A 50 3.18 32.13 8.49
CA GLU A 50 3.93 33.08 9.31
C GLU A 50 5.34 33.33 8.76
N SER A 51 6.04 32.28 8.34
CA SER A 51 7.36 32.39 7.70
C SER A 51 7.31 33.23 6.41
N LYS A 52 6.25 33.08 5.61
CA LYS A 52 6.04 33.92 4.41
C LYS A 52 5.80 35.41 4.77
N LYS A 53 4.98 35.66 5.81
CA LYS A 53 4.75 37.02 6.31
C LYS A 53 6.07 37.66 6.82
N LEU A 54 6.82 36.90 7.60
CA LEU A 54 8.11 37.31 8.14
C LEU A 54 9.12 37.64 7.03
N SER A 55 9.19 36.82 5.98
CA SER A 55 10.08 37.07 4.83
C SER A 55 9.73 38.37 4.11
N LYS A 56 8.43 38.71 4.00
CA LYS A 56 7.98 39.98 3.44
C LYS A 56 8.40 41.18 4.32
N LEU A 57 8.27 41.03 5.64
CA LEU A 57 8.70 42.07 6.60
C LEU A 57 10.21 42.31 6.53
N ILE A 58 11.00 41.23 6.47
CA ILE A 58 12.45 41.32 6.29
C ILE A 58 12.80 42.10 5.02
N ALA A 59 12.16 41.79 3.90
CA ALA A 59 12.38 42.50 2.64
C ALA A 59 12.01 43.98 2.72
N GLN A 60 10.92 44.32 3.41
CA GLN A 60 10.50 45.69 3.62
C GLN A 60 11.50 46.50 4.51
N GLU A 61 11.97 45.88 5.59
CA GLU A 61 12.95 46.54 6.49
C GLU A 61 14.32 46.73 5.82
N ILE A 62 14.78 45.76 5.04
CA ILE A 62 16.01 45.92 4.23
C ILE A 62 15.86 47.04 3.21
N SER A 63 14.69 47.18 2.58
CA SER A 63 14.47 48.27 1.60
C SER A 63 14.39 49.65 2.24
N LYS A 64 13.88 49.75 3.48
CA LYS A 64 13.81 51.02 4.24
C LYS A 64 15.16 51.42 4.81
N SER A 65 15.85 50.52 5.45
CA SER A 65 17.09 50.80 6.18
C SER A 65 18.35 50.85 5.28
N LYS A 66 18.25 50.33 4.04
CA LYS A 66 19.39 50.09 3.13
C LYS A 66 20.54 49.28 3.79
N ASN A 67 20.29 48.71 4.95
CA ASN A 67 21.29 47.97 5.73
C ASN A 67 20.77 46.61 6.07
N SER A 68 21.38 45.53 5.54
CA SER A 68 20.96 44.15 5.74
C SER A 68 21.38 43.58 7.10
N ASP A 69 22.17 44.34 7.89
CA ASP A 69 22.73 43.87 9.17
C ASP A 69 22.24 44.70 10.37
N SER A 70 21.09 45.39 10.24
CA SER A 70 20.47 46.05 11.38
C SER A 70 20.06 45.02 12.46
N PRO A 71 20.11 45.42 13.76
CA PRO A 71 19.70 44.53 14.86
C PRO A 71 18.29 43.97 14.69
N GLU A 72 17.40 44.77 14.10
CA GLU A 72 15.98 44.38 13.84
C GLU A 72 15.90 43.32 12.76
N VAL A 73 16.61 43.47 11.66
CA VAL A 73 16.67 42.47 10.58
C VAL A 73 17.30 41.18 11.09
N ASN A 74 18.31 41.23 11.94
CA ASN A 74 18.92 40.04 12.53
C ASN A 74 17.99 39.31 13.47
N ASN A 75 17.16 40.00 14.25
CA ASN A 75 16.13 39.40 15.09
C ASN A 75 15.05 38.70 14.25
N LEU A 76 14.61 39.30 13.15
CA LEU A 76 13.65 38.69 12.23
C LEU A 76 14.25 37.46 11.53
N LYS A 77 15.51 37.51 11.13
CA LYS A 77 16.23 36.34 10.57
C LYS A 77 16.32 35.19 11.57
N LYS A 78 16.58 35.46 12.87
CA LYS A 78 16.59 34.45 13.92
C LYS A 78 15.23 33.77 14.04
N LYS A 79 14.12 34.53 14.13
CA LYS A 79 12.75 33.97 14.12
C LYS A 79 12.46 33.17 12.89
N GLY A 80 12.93 33.60 11.71
CA GLY A 80 12.76 32.80 10.48
C GLY A 80 13.48 31.47 10.52
N ASN A 81 14.64 31.38 11.14
CA ASN A 81 15.37 30.14 11.34
C ASN A 81 14.66 29.25 12.35
N GLU A 82 14.09 29.78 13.44
CA GLU A 82 13.29 29.05 14.39
C GLU A 82 12.07 28.41 13.70
N TYR A 83 11.37 29.15 12.85
CA TYR A 83 10.24 28.58 12.08
C TYR A 83 10.69 27.46 11.14
N ARG A 84 11.82 27.60 10.47
CA ARG A 84 12.38 26.54 9.61
C ARG A 84 12.69 25.27 10.40
N THR A 85 13.32 25.42 11.58
CA THR A 85 13.63 24.28 12.44
C THR A 85 12.36 23.57 12.88
N LYS A 86 11.36 24.31 13.38
CA LYS A 86 10.06 23.74 13.78
C LYS A 86 9.34 23.04 12.62
N ILE A 87 9.31 23.65 11.45
CA ILE A 87 8.72 23.04 10.24
C ILE A 87 9.43 21.71 9.93
N SER A 88 10.75 21.66 9.96
CA SER A 88 11.52 20.44 9.72
C SER A 88 11.20 19.34 10.73
N GLU A 89 11.08 19.69 12.02
CA GLU A 89 10.70 18.76 13.09
C GLU A 89 9.29 18.19 12.87
N PHE A 90 8.33 19.04 12.51
CA PHE A 90 6.96 18.60 12.22
C PHE A 90 6.89 17.75 10.94
N GLU A 91 7.66 18.06 9.92
CA GLU A 91 7.75 17.25 8.70
C GLU A 91 8.33 15.84 8.99
N GLU A 92 9.32 15.74 9.87
CA GLU A 92 9.85 14.44 10.29
C GLU A 92 8.83 13.62 11.09
N ARG A 93 8.12 14.28 12.03
CA ARG A 93 7.01 13.66 12.75
C ARG A 93 5.91 13.17 11.80
N LYS A 94 5.54 13.99 10.81
CA LYS A 94 4.57 13.61 9.78
C LYS A 94 5.02 12.38 9.00
N ARG A 95 6.29 12.30 8.58
CA ARG A 95 6.85 11.12 7.88
C ARG A 95 6.77 9.86 8.74
N THR A 96 6.98 9.99 10.05
CA THR A 96 6.84 8.88 10.99
C THR A 96 5.38 8.42 11.12
N LEU A 97 4.44 9.36 11.22
CA LEU A 97 3.01 9.05 11.23
C LEU A 97 2.57 8.38 9.93
N ASP A 98 3.03 8.85 8.77
CA ASP A 98 2.71 8.23 7.48
C ASP A 98 3.18 6.78 7.41
N LYS A 99 4.39 6.47 7.92
CA LYS A 99 4.88 5.09 8.01
C LYS A 99 4.01 4.23 8.94
N ASN A 100 3.62 4.77 10.08
CA ASN A 100 2.78 4.04 11.04
C ASN A 100 1.37 3.79 10.47
N ILE A 101 0.75 4.79 9.87
CA ILE A 101 -0.55 4.64 9.19
C ILE A 101 -0.45 3.57 8.09
N HIS A 102 0.59 3.64 7.27
CA HIS A 102 0.80 2.66 6.22
C HIS A 102 0.94 1.24 6.78
N LYS A 103 1.71 1.07 7.86
CA LYS A 103 1.89 -0.22 8.54
C LYS A 103 0.56 -0.77 9.05
N GLU A 104 -0.26 0.06 9.72
CA GLU A 104 -1.57 -0.36 10.24
C GLU A 104 -2.54 -0.73 9.09
N ILE A 105 -2.56 0.03 8.00
CA ILE A 105 -3.39 -0.30 6.84
C ILE A 105 -2.94 -1.61 6.18
N CYS A 106 -1.63 -1.89 6.13
CA CYS A 106 -1.12 -3.16 5.60
C CYS A 106 -1.51 -4.38 6.45
N ASN A 107 -1.82 -4.20 7.72
CA ASN A 107 -2.31 -5.24 8.61
C ASN A 107 -3.80 -5.57 8.37
N LEU A 108 -4.52 -4.70 7.67
CA LEU A 108 -5.92 -4.94 7.33
C LEU A 108 -6.04 -5.75 6.03
N PRO A 109 -6.93 -6.75 5.98
CA PRO A 109 -7.26 -7.43 4.74
C PRO A 109 -8.05 -6.51 3.81
N ASN A 110 -8.10 -6.84 2.51
CA ASN A 110 -8.97 -6.14 1.57
C ASN A 110 -10.44 -6.38 1.90
N LEU A 111 -11.31 -5.42 1.51
CA LEU A 111 -12.75 -5.59 1.64
C LEU A 111 -13.23 -6.78 0.79
N PRO A 112 -14.09 -7.65 1.34
CA PRO A 112 -14.72 -8.70 0.55
C PRO A 112 -15.70 -8.11 -0.47
N SER A 113 -15.98 -8.86 -1.53
CA SER A 113 -17.11 -8.54 -2.41
C SER A 113 -18.43 -8.67 -1.63
N LYS A 114 -19.44 -7.90 -2.04
CA LYS A 114 -20.80 -7.99 -1.44
C LYS A 114 -21.43 -9.36 -1.64
N ASP A 115 -21.05 -10.06 -2.71
CA ASP A 115 -21.56 -11.39 -3.05
C ASP A 115 -20.79 -12.52 -2.36
N ALA A 116 -19.72 -12.19 -1.62
CA ALA A 116 -18.95 -13.21 -0.90
C ALA A 116 -19.74 -13.70 0.33
N PRO A 117 -19.80 -15.02 0.57
CA PRO A 117 -20.45 -15.55 1.77
C PRO A 117 -19.71 -15.11 3.03
N ILE A 118 -20.47 -14.90 4.10
CA ILE A 118 -19.91 -14.54 5.40
C ILE A 118 -19.28 -15.79 6.00
N GLY A 119 -18.00 -15.72 6.36
CA GLY A 119 -17.31 -16.88 6.93
C GLY A 119 -15.90 -16.57 7.40
N LYS A 120 -15.38 -17.49 8.25
CA LYS A 120 -14.03 -17.38 8.82
C LYS A 120 -12.97 -18.10 7.99
N ASP A 121 -13.39 -19.11 7.27
CA ASP A 121 -12.53 -20.04 6.51
C ASP A 121 -13.25 -20.61 5.29
N GLU A 122 -12.58 -21.47 4.57
CA GLU A 122 -13.04 -22.09 3.34
C GLU A 122 -14.27 -23.00 3.50
N SER A 123 -14.58 -23.47 4.70
CA SER A 123 -15.76 -24.30 4.96
C SER A 123 -17.07 -23.56 4.75
N HIS A 124 -17.02 -22.21 4.79
CA HIS A 124 -18.16 -21.34 4.55
C HIS A 124 -18.34 -20.97 3.06
N ASN A 125 -17.44 -21.44 2.18
CA ASN A 125 -17.56 -21.17 0.75
C ASN A 125 -18.78 -21.87 0.18
N VAL A 126 -19.52 -21.17 -0.69
CA VAL A 126 -20.69 -21.69 -1.39
C VAL A 126 -20.30 -22.05 -2.81
N GLN A 127 -20.54 -23.31 -3.19
CA GLN A 127 -20.31 -23.75 -4.54
C GLN A 127 -21.41 -23.20 -5.45
N LEU A 128 -21.05 -22.26 -6.34
CA LEU A 128 -22.00 -21.59 -7.22
C LEU A 128 -22.36 -22.44 -8.45
N LYS A 129 -21.40 -23.19 -9.00
CA LYS A 129 -21.59 -23.95 -10.22
C LYS A 129 -20.67 -25.19 -10.25
N THR A 130 -21.17 -26.29 -10.76
CA THR A 130 -20.37 -27.46 -11.11
C THR A 130 -20.44 -27.66 -12.61
N TRP A 131 -19.32 -28.01 -13.24
CA TRP A 131 -19.27 -28.39 -14.64
C TRP A 131 -18.49 -29.71 -14.78
N GLY A 132 -19.11 -30.71 -15.42
CA GLY A 132 -18.53 -32.02 -15.60
C GLY A 132 -18.44 -32.84 -14.30
N ASP A 133 -18.10 -34.09 -14.46
CA ASP A 133 -17.86 -35.01 -13.35
C ASP A 133 -16.35 -35.19 -13.15
N PRO A 134 -15.81 -34.99 -11.96
CA PRO A 134 -14.39 -35.22 -11.68
C PRO A 134 -14.04 -36.69 -11.92
N LEU A 135 -12.96 -36.95 -12.65
CA LEU A 135 -12.42 -38.32 -12.75
C LEU A 135 -11.83 -38.70 -11.39
N VAL A 136 -12.55 -39.60 -10.70
CA VAL A 136 -12.06 -40.17 -9.44
C VAL A 136 -11.36 -41.49 -9.79
N THR A 137 -10.06 -41.45 -9.95
CA THR A 137 -9.19 -42.60 -10.13
C THR A 137 -8.24 -42.75 -8.95
N GLU A 138 -8.12 -43.98 -8.42
CA GLU A 138 -7.31 -44.23 -7.21
C GLU A 138 -5.80 -44.02 -7.40
N ASN A 139 -5.30 -43.90 -8.63
CA ASN A 139 -3.88 -43.79 -8.95
C ASN A 139 -3.57 -42.60 -9.84
N LEU A 140 -4.03 -41.39 -9.45
CA LEU A 140 -3.69 -40.16 -10.15
C LEU A 140 -2.22 -39.77 -9.88
N LYS A 141 -1.43 -39.60 -10.94
CA LYS A 141 -0.10 -39.06 -10.83
C LYS A 141 -0.17 -37.60 -10.47
N SER A 142 0.75 -37.15 -9.63
CA SER A 142 0.91 -35.72 -9.33
C SER A 142 1.36 -34.91 -10.55
N HIS A 143 1.12 -33.61 -10.56
CA HIS A 143 1.50 -32.75 -11.69
C HIS A 143 3.02 -32.74 -11.94
N TRP A 144 3.84 -32.90 -10.89
CA TRP A 144 5.30 -32.99 -11.05
C TRP A 144 5.71 -34.33 -11.67
N GLU A 145 5.11 -35.45 -11.29
CA GLU A 145 5.39 -36.76 -11.93
C GLU A 145 5.00 -36.77 -13.40
N ILE A 146 3.86 -36.16 -13.74
CA ILE A 146 3.44 -35.98 -15.13
C ILE A 146 4.44 -35.07 -15.88
N GLY A 147 4.79 -33.95 -15.29
CA GLY A 147 5.70 -32.98 -15.90
C GLY A 147 7.10 -33.55 -16.14
N GLU A 148 7.64 -34.31 -15.20
CA GLU A 148 8.92 -35.01 -15.38
C GLU A 148 8.83 -36.11 -16.45
N SER A 149 7.78 -36.92 -16.44
CA SER A 149 7.59 -37.99 -17.43
C SER A 149 7.45 -37.47 -18.86
N LEU A 150 6.90 -36.27 -19.03
CA LEU A 150 6.73 -35.59 -20.31
C LEU A 150 7.86 -34.62 -20.65
N ASN A 151 8.92 -34.53 -19.84
CA ASN A 151 10.00 -33.56 -19.97
C ASN A 151 9.52 -32.10 -20.17
N LEU A 152 8.57 -31.68 -19.35
CA LEU A 152 8.03 -30.31 -19.42
C LEU A 152 8.87 -29.31 -18.60
N PHE A 153 9.62 -29.78 -17.63
CA PHE A 153 10.51 -28.98 -16.80
C PHE A 153 11.72 -29.80 -16.31
N ASP A 154 12.75 -29.10 -15.86
CA ASP A 154 13.98 -29.68 -15.35
C ASP A 154 14.33 -29.07 -13.99
N SER A 155 14.04 -29.80 -12.93
CA SER A 155 14.25 -29.36 -11.54
C SER A 155 15.75 -29.22 -11.19
N VAL A 156 16.59 -30.08 -11.77
CA VAL A 156 18.05 -30.05 -11.55
C VAL A 156 18.68 -28.81 -12.18
N LYS A 157 18.31 -28.50 -13.42
CA LYS A 157 18.79 -27.29 -14.09
C LYS A 157 18.22 -26.04 -13.44
N SER A 158 16.95 -26.06 -13.02
CA SER A 158 16.33 -24.96 -12.29
C SER A 158 17.13 -24.58 -11.05
N THR A 159 17.50 -25.57 -10.25
CA THR A 159 18.29 -25.35 -9.03
C THR A 159 19.68 -24.77 -9.31
N LYS A 160 20.30 -25.19 -10.41
CA LYS A 160 21.62 -24.65 -10.84
C LYS A 160 21.54 -23.19 -11.29
N ILE A 161 20.44 -22.80 -11.96
CA ILE A 161 20.27 -21.45 -12.52
C ILE A 161 19.81 -20.47 -11.44
N SER A 162 18.79 -20.85 -10.64
CA SER A 162 18.05 -19.92 -9.78
C SER A 162 17.89 -20.40 -8.33
N LYS A 163 18.60 -21.45 -7.91
CA LYS A 163 18.48 -22.10 -6.59
C LYS A 163 17.13 -22.78 -6.39
N SER A 164 16.73 -23.01 -5.11
CA SER A 164 15.47 -23.66 -4.76
C SER A 164 14.25 -22.79 -5.08
N ARG A 165 13.11 -23.41 -5.29
CA ARG A 165 11.79 -22.79 -5.53
C ARG A 165 11.59 -22.14 -6.91
N PHE A 166 12.51 -22.32 -7.82
CA PHE A 166 12.33 -21.93 -9.22
C PHE A 166 12.15 -23.16 -10.09
N ILE A 167 11.35 -23.00 -11.14
CA ILE A 167 11.13 -24.05 -12.13
C ILE A 167 11.56 -23.53 -13.50
N THR A 168 12.28 -24.36 -14.26
CA THR A 168 12.66 -24.07 -15.64
C THR A 168 11.84 -24.93 -16.55
N LEU A 169 10.93 -24.32 -17.29
CA LEU A 169 10.14 -25.02 -18.31
C LEU A 169 11.00 -25.25 -19.55
N ILE A 170 10.87 -26.43 -20.15
CA ILE A 170 11.61 -26.82 -21.31
C ILE A 170 10.70 -27.40 -22.40
N GLY A 171 11.11 -27.29 -23.66
CA GLY A 171 10.41 -27.91 -24.79
C GLY A 171 8.93 -27.56 -24.84
N ASN A 172 8.08 -28.59 -24.79
CA ASN A 172 6.62 -28.43 -24.83
C ASN A 172 6.05 -27.75 -23.59
N GLY A 173 6.69 -27.83 -22.42
CA GLY A 173 6.27 -27.10 -21.22
C GLY A 173 6.35 -25.58 -21.41
N ALA A 174 7.47 -25.10 -21.95
CA ALA A 174 7.63 -23.67 -22.27
C ALA A 174 6.64 -23.21 -23.36
N ARG A 175 6.40 -24.06 -24.37
CA ARG A 175 5.41 -23.76 -25.42
C ARG A 175 3.98 -23.68 -24.86
N LEU A 176 3.61 -24.58 -23.97
CA LEU A 176 2.29 -24.60 -23.35
C LEU A 176 2.06 -23.33 -22.53
N GLU A 177 3.02 -22.91 -21.70
CA GLU A 177 2.93 -21.69 -20.93
C GLU A 177 2.79 -20.45 -21.83
N SER A 178 3.63 -20.35 -22.85
CA SER A 178 3.55 -19.25 -23.82
C SER A 178 2.18 -19.22 -24.53
N CYS A 179 1.65 -20.38 -24.90
CA CYS A 179 0.34 -20.49 -25.53
C CYS A 179 -0.77 -20.02 -24.60
N LEU A 180 -0.75 -20.40 -23.32
CA LEU A 180 -1.74 -19.98 -22.33
C LEU A 180 -1.69 -18.47 -22.05
N LEU A 181 -0.49 -17.89 -21.98
CA LEU A 181 -0.32 -16.45 -21.86
C LEU A 181 -0.89 -15.68 -23.05
N TYR A 182 -0.71 -16.23 -24.26
CA TYR A 182 -1.20 -15.59 -25.49
C TYR A 182 -2.72 -15.72 -25.70
N THR A 183 -3.33 -16.80 -25.21
CA THR A 183 -4.75 -17.08 -25.39
C THR A 183 -5.62 -16.58 -24.23
N SER A 184 -5.02 -16.31 -23.09
CA SER A 184 -5.77 -15.74 -21.96
C SER A 184 -5.97 -14.23 -22.18
N PRO A 185 -7.23 -13.74 -22.15
CA PRO A 185 -7.48 -12.31 -22.29
C PRO A 185 -6.82 -11.54 -21.14
N SER A 186 -5.99 -10.57 -21.50
CA SER A 186 -5.44 -9.64 -20.53
C SER A 186 -6.54 -8.71 -20.02
N PRO A 187 -6.51 -8.24 -18.75
CA PRO A 187 -7.42 -7.21 -18.27
C PRO A 187 -7.41 -5.93 -19.14
N ARG A 188 -6.34 -5.72 -19.92
CA ARG A 188 -6.24 -4.60 -20.89
C ARG A 188 -6.97 -4.85 -22.20
N ASP A 189 -7.28 -6.10 -22.53
CA ASP A 189 -7.96 -6.49 -23.77
C ASP A 189 -9.50 -6.45 -23.61
N LEU A 190 -9.98 -6.12 -22.41
CA LEU A 190 -11.40 -6.06 -22.06
C LEU A 190 -11.99 -4.63 -22.16
N HIS A 191 -11.27 -3.68 -22.82
CA HIS A 191 -11.70 -2.30 -23.02
C HIS A 191 -11.89 -1.99 -24.50
#